data_f6062dff3fa8cff6be31b0edd8e2240a
#
_entry.id   f6062dff3fa8cff6be31b0edd8e2240a
#
_cell.length_a   1.000
_cell.length_b   1.000
_cell.length_c   1.000
_cell.angle_alpha   90.00
_cell.angle_beta   90.00
_cell.angle_gamma   90.00
#
_symmetry.space_group_name_H-M   'P 1'
#
loop_
_entity.id
_entity.type
_entity.pdbx_description
1 polymer ?
#
loop_
_entity_poly.entity_id
_entity_poly.type
_entity_poly.pdbx_seq_one_letter_code
_entity_poly.pdbx_strand_id
1 'polypeptide(L)'
;MKITFSALPKTSEQFAALADGKLNSPENTCALFLLALNMYTQDKDTGLEAINLLRGPRPMNGYDSQFIRDRLRDKSYLPLAYFEGATPDNSYTPTEPYIVNVYSDPRPQDCEAGYIRLFLKTAGADSARPIRLRQKGDEWFLWEYSSILSGIRIPASQDP
;
A
#
# COMPACT_ATOMS: atom_id res chain seq x y z
N MET A 1 6.22 -2.29 13.07
CA MET A 1 6.65 -0.89 12.99
C MET A 1 5.46 -0.01 12.60
N LYS A 2 5.23 1.04 13.34
CA LYS A 2 4.13 1.97 13.04
C LYS A 2 4.63 3.12 12.19
N ILE A 3 3.95 3.38 11.09
CA ILE A 3 4.24 4.51 10.21
C ILE A 3 3.04 5.46 10.30
N THR A 4 3.30 6.71 10.65
CA THR A 4 2.24 7.68 10.92
C THR A 4 2.27 8.82 9.90
N PHE A 5 1.09 9.18 9.41
CA PHE A 5 0.89 10.30 8.50
C PHE A 5 -0.15 11.25 9.09
N SER A 6 0.14 12.55 9.06
CA SER A 6 -0.81 13.54 9.56
C SER A 6 -1.98 13.77 8.62
N ALA A 7 -1.77 13.54 7.30
CA ALA A 7 -2.79 13.72 6.28
C ALA A 7 -2.52 12.78 5.12
N LEU A 8 -3.59 12.48 4.36
CA LEU A 8 -3.46 11.72 3.12
C LEU A 8 -3.09 12.67 1.99
N PRO A 9 -2.06 12.34 1.18
CA PRO A 9 -1.65 13.21 0.07
C PRO A 9 -2.71 13.21 -1.03
N LYS A 10 -2.89 14.35 -1.69
CA LYS A 10 -3.84 14.53 -2.78
C LYS A 10 -3.17 14.86 -4.10
N THR A 11 -1.94 15.36 -4.07
CA THR A 11 -1.20 15.76 -5.27
C THR A 11 0.10 14.99 -5.39
N SER A 12 0.63 14.92 -6.61
CA SER A 12 1.93 14.29 -6.86
C SER A 12 3.04 14.94 -6.05
N GLU A 13 2.99 16.27 -5.90
CA GLU A 13 3.98 17.01 -5.13
C GLU A 13 3.92 16.66 -3.64
N GLN A 14 2.72 16.54 -3.09
CA GLN A 14 2.54 16.15 -1.69
C GLN A 14 3.07 14.74 -1.45
N PHE A 15 2.78 13.82 -2.36
CA PHE A 15 3.26 12.45 -2.25
C PHE A 15 4.79 12.39 -2.36
N ALA A 16 5.37 13.08 -3.33
CA ALA A 16 6.81 13.10 -3.51
C ALA A 16 7.52 13.65 -2.27
N ALA A 17 6.95 14.67 -1.63
CA ALA A 17 7.51 15.23 -0.40
C ALA A 17 7.48 14.21 0.75
N LEU A 18 6.40 13.41 0.85
CA LEU A 18 6.33 12.35 1.87
C LEU A 18 7.33 11.23 1.60
N ALA A 19 7.60 10.94 0.34
CA ALA A 19 8.50 9.85 -0.06
C ALA A 19 9.97 10.25 -0.03
N ASP A 20 10.26 11.55 -0.07
CA ASP A 20 11.64 12.05 -0.19
C ASP A 20 12.50 11.58 0.99
N GLY A 21 13.59 10.87 0.67
CA GLY A 21 14.52 10.36 1.68
C GLY A 21 13.97 9.24 2.54
N LYS A 22 12.80 8.68 2.21
CA LYS A 22 12.14 7.67 3.03
C LYS A 22 12.27 6.24 2.50
N LEU A 23 12.64 6.07 1.24
CA LEU A 23 12.66 4.74 0.63
C LEU A 23 13.85 3.89 1.06
N ASN A 24 14.74 4.43 1.89
CA ASN A 24 15.81 3.64 2.51
C ASN A 24 15.28 2.68 3.59
N SER A 25 14.02 2.83 3.99
CA SER A 25 13.33 1.92 4.90
C SER A 25 12.24 1.19 4.13
N PRO A 26 12.30 -0.15 4.04
CA PRO A 26 11.27 -0.90 3.30
C PRO A 26 9.89 -0.74 3.91
N GLU A 27 9.78 -0.53 5.22
CA GLU A 27 8.50 -0.31 5.89
C GLU A 27 7.85 0.97 5.40
N ASN A 28 8.64 2.02 5.16
CA ASN A 28 8.11 3.27 4.61
C ASN A 28 7.55 3.05 3.21
N THR A 29 8.24 2.28 2.37
CA THR A 29 7.76 1.99 1.02
C THR A 29 6.42 1.26 1.06
N CYS A 30 6.26 0.31 1.98
CA CYS A 30 4.99 -0.39 2.18
C CYS A 30 3.85 0.56 2.53
N ALA A 31 4.08 1.43 3.51
CA ALA A 31 3.05 2.37 3.95
C ALA A 31 2.71 3.38 2.86
N LEU A 32 3.71 3.88 2.17
CA LEU A 32 3.51 4.82 1.06
C LEU A 32 2.71 4.20 -0.09
N PHE A 33 2.84 2.90 -0.30
CA PHE A 33 2.06 2.22 -1.32
C PHE A 33 0.56 2.33 -1.06
N LEU A 34 0.14 2.22 0.20
CA LEU A 34 -1.28 2.38 0.55
C LEU A 34 -1.76 3.81 0.28
N LEU A 35 -0.92 4.81 0.54
CA LEU A 35 -1.24 6.18 0.21
C LEU A 35 -1.38 6.38 -1.31
N ALA A 36 -0.46 5.78 -2.08
CA ALA A 36 -0.50 5.85 -3.54
C ALA A 36 -1.76 5.19 -4.10
N LEU A 37 -2.15 4.04 -3.55
CA LEU A 37 -3.40 3.37 -3.94
C LEU A 37 -4.62 4.22 -3.61
N ASN A 38 -4.63 4.89 -2.46
CA ASN A 38 -5.72 5.79 -2.10
C ASN A 38 -5.80 6.96 -3.07
N MET A 39 -4.65 7.53 -3.46
CA MET A 39 -4.62 8.57 -4.49
C MET A 39 -5.21 8.08 -5.80
N TYR A 40 -4.89 6.85 -6.19
CA TYR A 40 -5.42 6.24 -7.40
C TYR A 40 -6.95 6.20 -7.39
N THR A 41 -7.56 5.91 -6.24
CA THR A 41 -9.03 5.87 -6.13
C THR A 41 -9.67 7.23 -6.29
N GLN A 42 -8.92 8.31 -6.08
CA GLN A 42 -9.40 9.69 -6.22
C GLN A 42 -9.08 10.27 -7.59
N ASP A 43 -7.88 10.02 -8.09
CA ASP A 43 -7.39 10.46 -9.39
C ASP A 43 -6.42 9.41 -9.92
N LYS A 44 -6.83 8.71 -10.96
CA LYS A 44 -6.07 7.61 -11.53
C LYS A 44 -4.65 8.02 -11.92
N ASP A 45 -4.49 9.15 -12.61
CA ASP A 45 -3.20 9.55 -13.15
C ASP A 45 -2.21 9.93 -12.05
N THR A 46 -2.65 10.68 -11.04
CA THR A 46 -1.78 11.00 -9.90
C THR A 46 -1.43 9.77 -9.10
N GLY A 47 -2.37 8.83 -8.96
CA GLY A 47 -2.11 7.56 -8.30
C GLY A 47 -1.08 6.71 -9.02
N LEU A 48 -1.18 6.61 -10.35
CA LEU A 48 -0.21 5.87 -11.16
C LEU A 48 1.19 6.49 -11.05
N GLU A 49 1.27 7.81 -11.05
CA GLU A 49 2.53 8.53 -10.89
C GLU A 49 3.16 8.21 -9.53
N ALA A 50 2.36 8.22 -8.46
CA ALA A 50 2.83 7.89 -7.13
C ALA A 50 3.31 6.43 -7.04
N ILE A 51 2.57 5.50 -7.61
CA ILE A 51 2.95 4.09 -7.61
C ILE A 51 4.26 3.90 -8.38
N ASN A 52 4.42 4.56 -9.52
CA ASN A 52 5.66 4.46 -10.31
C ASN A 52 6.87 5.02 -9.57
N LEU A 53 6.68 6.06 -8.75
CA LEU A 53 7.76 6.55 -7.90
C LEU A 53 8.25 5.45 -6.96
N LEU A 54 7.32 4.68 -6.39
CA LEU A 54 7.66 3.58 -5.49
C LEU A 54 8.20 2.35 -6.21
N ARG A 55 7.93 2.21 -7.49
CA ARG A 55 8.48 1.13 -8.32
C ARG A 55 9.92 1.41 -8.76
N GLY A 56 10.31 2.68 -8.77
CA GLY A 56 11.67 3.08 -9.09
C GLY A 56 12.09 2.74 -10.50
N PRO A 57 13.21 1.98 -10.67
CA PRO A 57 13.75 1.71 -12.01
C PRO A 57 12.90 0.77 -12.86
N ARG A 58 11.85 0.19 -12.28
CA ARG A 58 10.95 -0.72 -13.01
C ARG A 58 9.52 -0.22 -12.92
N PRO A 59 9.15 0.80 -13.71
CA PRO A 59 7.80 1.33 -13.67
C PRO A 59 6.76 0.31 -14.14
N MET A 60 5.50 0.57 -13.83
CA MET A 60 4.41 -0.33 -14.23
C MET A 60 4.27 -0.37 -15.75
N ASN A 61 4.03 -1.58 -16.26
CA ASN A 61 3.62 -1.78 -17.65
C ASN A 61 2.09 -1.77 -17.74
N GLY A 62 1.57 -1.98 -18.96
CA GLY A 62 0.12 -2.01 -19.18
C GLY A 62 -0.60 -3.10 -18.40
N TYR A 63 0.04 -4.26 -18.23
CA TYR A 63 -0.52 -5.36 -17.45
C TYR A 63 -0.64 -4.97 -15.97
N ASP A 64 0.40 -4.38 -15.40
CA ASP A 64 0.40 -3.96 -13.99
C ASP A 64 -0.69 -2.92 -13.72
N SER A 65 -0.81 -1.92 -14.59
CA SER A 65 -1.81 -0.87 -14.41
C SER A 65 -3.22 -1.39 -14.60
N GLN A 66 -3.43 -2.35 -15.51
CA GLN A 66 -4.73 -2.98 -15.67
C GLN A 66 -5.11 -3.81 -14.44
N PHE A 67 -4.16 -4.52 -13.86
CA PHE A 67 -4.39 -5.29 -12.63
C PHE A 67 -4.89 -4.39 -11.50
N ILE A 68 -4.22 -3.26 -11.28
CA ILE A 68 -4.62 -2.31 -10.23
C ILE A 68 -6.01 -1.74 -10.54
N ARG A 69 -6.26 -1.35 -11.78
CA ARG A 69 -7.57 -0.83 -12.19
C ARG A 69 -8.68 -1.81 -11.90
N ASP A 70 -8.48 -3.08 -12.27
CA ASP A 70 -9.51 -4.10 -12.11
C ASP A 70 -9.75 -4.41 -10.61
N ARG A 71 -8.68 -4.43 -9.81
CA ARG A 71 -8.79 -4.74 -8.39
C ARG A 71 -9.40 -3.60 -7.56
N LEU A 72 -9.20 -2.36 -7.98
CA LEU A 72 -9.75 -1.20 -7.26
C LEU A 72 -11.10 -0.72 -7.80
N ARG A 73 -11.59 -1.33 -8.89
CA ARG A 73 -12.88 -0.94 -9.45
C ARG A 73 -13.99 -1.11 -8.39
N ASP A 74 -14.71 -0.01 -8.13
CA ASP A 74 -15.79 0.03 -7.13
C ASP A 74 -15.34 -0.34 -5.71
N LYS A 75 -14.03 -0.23 -5.43
CA LYS A 75 -13.44 -0.60 -4.14
C LYS A 75 -12.52 0.50 -3.62
N SER A 76 -13.02 1.76 -3.62
CA SER A 76 -12.24 2.89 -3.13
C SER A 76 -11.87 2.78 -1.66
N TYR A 77 -12.57 1.94 -0.90
CA TYR A 77 -12.29 1.68 0.50
C TYR A 77 -11.04 0.80 0.71
N LEU A 78 -10.62 0.05 -0.31
CA LEU A 78 -9.63 -1.03 -0.12
C LEU A 78 -8.30 -0.53 0.45
N PRO A 79 -7.68 0.54 -0.07
CA PRO A 79 -6.41 1.00 0.50
C PRO A 79 -6.53 1.42 1.97
N LEU A 80 -7.66 2.01 2.36
CA LEU A 80 -7.87 2.48 3.72
C LEU A 80 -8.13 1.33 4.71
N ALA A 81 -8.46 0.14 4.20
CA ALA A 81 -8.73 -1.03 5.04
C ALA A 81 -7.50 -1.48 5.83
N TYR A 82 -6.32 -1.02 5.46
CA TYR A 82 -5.05 -1.37 6.13
C TYR A 82 -4.66 -0.41 7.23
N PHE A 83 -5.39 0.70 7.40
CA PHE A 83 -5.06 1.71 8.41
C PHE A 83 -5.73 1.38 9.74
N GLU A 84 -5.10 1.81 10.84
CA GLU A 84 -5.67 1.62 12.16
C GLU A 84 -7.06 2.26 12.25
N GLY A 85 -7.96 1.56 12.92
CA GLY A 85 -9.32 2.03 13.15
C GLY A 85 -10.29 1.74 12.01
N ALA A 86 -9.80 1.40 10.82
CA ALA A 86 -10.65 1.06 9.68
C ALA A 86 -11.19 -0.36 9.82
N THR A 87 -12.51 -0.50 9.79
CA THR A 87 -13.19 -1.80 9.89
C THR A 87 -14.34 -1.87 8.89
N PRO A 88 -14.83 -3.07 8.56
CA PRO A 88 -16.02 -3.18 7.72
C PRO A 88 -17.23 -2.42 8.29
N ASP A 89 -17.36 -2.39 9.62
CA ASP A 89 -18.52 -1.78 10.28
C ASP A 89 -18.53 -0.26 10.18
N ASN A 90 -17.35 0.38 10.04
CA ASN A 90 -17.28 1.83 9.90
C ASN A 90 -16.91 2.26 8.48
N SER A 91 -17.18 1.39 7.50
CA SER A 91 -16.88 1.63 6.08
C SER A 91 -15.39 1.92 5.85
N TYR A 92 -14.53 1.26 6.61
CA TYR A 92 -13.09 1.42 6.54
C TYR A 92 -12.62 2.86 6.71
N THR A 93 -13.18 3.53 7.71
CA THR A 93 -12.80 4.90 8.06
C THR A 93 -11.68 4.87 9.09
N PRO A 94 -10.45 5.25 8.73
CA PRO A 94 -9.33 5.24 9.66
C PRO A 94 -9.48 6.26 10.78
N THR A 95 -8.82 6.01 11.90
CA THR A 95 -8.61 7.05 12.91
C THR A 95 -7.52 8.01 12.44
N GLU A 96 -7.52 9.23 12.95
CA GLU A 96 -6.47 10.22 12.68
C GLU A 96 -5.62 10.42 13.94
N PRO A 97 -4.30 10.56 13.81
CA PRO A 97 -3.52 10.52 12.57
C PRO A 97 -3.57 9.15 11.91
N TYR A 98 -3.24 9.10 10.62
CA TYR A 98 -3.29 7.87 9.83
C TYR A 98 -2.09 7.00 10.14
N ILE A 99 -2.34 5.77 10.61
CA ILE A 99 -1.28 4.85 11.03
C ILE A 99 -1.38 3.54 10.26
N VAL A 100 -0.23 3.13 9.70
CA VAL A 100 -0.06 1.82 9.07
C VAL A 100 0.91 1.02 9.93
N ASN A 101 0.51 -0.21 10.30
CA ASN A 101 1.39 -1.13 11.00
C ASN A 101 2.00 -2.10 10.00
N VAL A 102 3.32 -2.13 9.96
CA VAL A 102 4.09 -3.02 9.08
C VAL A 102 4.76 -4.08 9.94
N TYR A 103 4.59 -5.33 9.58
CA TYR A 103 5.06 -6.48 10.36
C TYR A 103 6.21 -7.18 9.66
N SER A 104 7.17 -7.64 10.46
CA SER A 104 8.34 -8.38 9.98
C SER A 104 7.92 -9.73 9.42
N ASP A 105 8.73 -10.24 8.49
CA ASP A 105 8.59 -11.59 8.00
C ASP A 105 9.08 -12.58 9.08
N PRO A 106 8.26 -13.54 9.51
CA PRO A 106 8.71 -14.55 10.46
C PRO A 106 9.74 -15.52 9.85
N ARG A 107 9.89 -15.53 8.53
CA ARG A 107 10.81 -16.40 7.81
C ARG A 107 11.63 -15.61 6.80
N PRO A 108 12.47 -14.65 7.27
CA PRO A 108 13.20 -13.76 6.35
C PRO A 108 14.19 -14.50 5.45
N GLN A 109 14.67 -15.68 5.87
CA GLN A 109 15.58 -16.51 5.09
C GLN A 109 14.95 -17.08 3.83
N ASP A 110 13.61 -17.05 3.70
CA ASP A 110 12.92 -17.53 2.50
C ASP A 110 13.02 -16.54 1.34
N CYS A 111 13.49 -15.31 1.58
CA CYS A 111 13.69 -14.32 0.54
C CYS A 111 15.12 -14.38 0.00
N GLU A 112 15.26 -14.13 -1.30
CA GLU A 112 16.55 -13.98 -1.96
C GLU A 112 17.27 -12.73 -1.46
N ALA A 113 18.61 -12.71 -1.59
CA ALA A 113 19.39 -11.51 -1.30
C ALA A 113 18.91 -10.35 -2.15
N GLY A 114 18.77 -9.17 -1.53
CA GLY A 114 18.26 -7.97 -2.19
C GLY A 114 16.74 -7.87 -2.22
N TYR A 115 16.04 -8.81 -1.61
CA TYR A 115 14.59 -8.78 -1.47
C TYR A 115 14.19 -8.91 -0.01
N ILE A 116 13.07 -8.30 0.34
CA ILE A 116 12.48 -8.44 1.67
C ILE A 116 10.98 -8.64 1.51
N ARG A 117 10.41 -9.50 2.36
CA ARG A 117 8.97 -9.68 2.44
C ARG A 117 8.51 -9.11 3.77
N LEU A 118 7.50 -8.26 3.72
CA LEU A 118 6.86 -7.69 4.90
C LEU A 118 5.37 -8.03 4.84
N PHE A 119 4.67 -7.77 5.94
CA PHE A 119 3.26 -8.11 6.03
C PHE A 119 2.46 -6.91 6.51
N LEU A 120 1.27 -6.76 5.95
CA LEU A 120 0.26 -5.79 6.37
C LEU A 120 -0.97 -6.55 6.85
N LYS A 121 -1.65 -6.01 7.86
CA LYS A 121 -2.89 -6.58 8.37
C LYS A 121 -4.04 -5.63 8.11
N THR A 122 -5.23 -6.21 7.95
CA THR A 122 -6.44 -5.44 7.73
C THR A 122 -7.59 -6.11 8.47
N ALA A 123 -8.53 -5.33 8.98
CA ALA A 123 -9.76 -5.87 9.55
C ALA A 123 -10.64 -6.54 8.50
N GLY A 124 -10.34 -6.36 7.22
CA GLY A 124 -11.07 -6.97 6.11
C GLY A 124 -10.58 -8.35 5.71
N ALA A 125 -9.58 -8.92 6.39
CA ALA A 125 -9.06 -10.24 6.07
C ALA A 125 -8.54 -10.94 7.32
N ASP A 126 -8.63 -12.28 7.33
CA ASP A 126 -8.21 -13.07 8.49
C ASP A 126 -6.70 -13.29 8.54
N SER A 127 -6.04 -13.28 7.39
CA SER A 127 -4.59 -13.50 7.33
C SER A 127 -3.85 -12.22 6.94
N ALA A 128 -2.62 -12.09 7.43
CA ALA A 128 -1.74 -11.00 7.03
C ALA A 128 -1.43 -11.11 5.53
N ARG A 129 -1.29 -9.95 4.89
CA ARG A 129 -1.04 -9.85 3.46
C ARG A 129 0.43 -9.57 3.20
N PRO A 130 1.12 -10.45 2.45
CA PRO A 130 2.53 -10.20 2.13
C PRO A 130 2.69 -9.13 1.07
N ILE A 131 3.79 -8.40 1.20
CA ILE A 131 4.26 -7.45 0.20
C ILE A 131 5.77 -7.65 0.09
N ARG A 132 6.28 -7.69 -1.14
CA ARG A 132 7.69 -7.93 -1.39
C ARG A 132 8.32 -6.70 -2.01
N LEU A 133 9.52 -6.38 -1.54
CA LEU A 133 10.26 -5.19 -1.95
C LEU A 133 11.63 -5.62 -2.46
N ARG A 134 12.19 -4.81 -3.36
CA ARG A 134 13.51 -5.05 -3.95
C ARG A 134 14.42 -3.88 -3.65
N GLN A 135 15.65 -4.19 -3.23
CA GLN A 135 16.67 -3.19 -2.96
C GLN A 135 17.43 -2.82 -4.23
N LYS A 136 17.62 -1.52 -4.43
CA LYS A 136 18.51 -0.96 -5.44
C LYS A 136 19.28 0.17 -4.79
N GLY A 137 20.60 0.02 -4.69
CA GLY A 137 21.41 0.95 -3.90
C GLY A 137 21.00 0.85 -2.44
N ASP A 138 20.66 1.99 -1.85
CA ASP A 138 20.20 2.07 -0.46
C ASP A 138 18.68 2.24 -0.35
N GLU A 139 17.95 2.09 -1.46
CA GLU A 139 16.50 2.27 -1.50
C GLU A 139 15.78 0.97 -1.76
N TRP A 140 14.54 0.90 -1.22
CA TRP A 140 13.66 -0.26 -1.37
C TRP A 140 12.45 0.13 -2.20
N PHE A 141 12.21 -0.64 -3.29
CA PHE A 141 11.13 -0.37 -4.24
C PHE A 141 10.11 -1.51 -4.25
N LEU A 142 8.88 -1.20 -4.63
CA LEU A 142 7.82 -2.19 -4.78
C LEU A 142 8.21 -3.25 -5.81
N TRP A 143 8.05 -4.51 -5.42
CA TRP A 143 8.30 -5.65 -6.32
C TRP A 143 7.03 -6.44 -6.55
N GLU A 144 6.44 -7.01 -5.51
CA GLU A 144 5.22 -7.81 -5.62
C GLU A 144 4.22 -7.39 -4.55
N TYR A 145 2.96 -7.13 -4.95
CA TYR A 145 1.95 -6.55 -4.08
C TYR A 145 0.54 -7.07 -4.35
N SER A 146 0.38 -8.14 -5.13
CA SER A 146 -0.94 -8.62 -5.56
C SER A 146 -1.85 -9.00 -4.39
N SER A 147 -1.28 -9.54 -3.32
CA SER A 147 -2.05 -9.95 -2.14
C SER A 147 -2.71 -8.80 -1.41
N ILE A 148 -2.11 -7.61 -1.49
CA ILE A 148 -2.66 -6.40 -0.85
C ILE A 148 -4.03 -6.05 -1.44
N LEU A 149 -4.21 -6.34 -2.72
CA LEU A 149 -5.40 -5.96 -3.49
C LEU A 149 -6.42 -7.10 -3.61
N SER A 150 -6.26 -8.17 -2.83
CA SER A 150 -7.07 -9.38 -2.99
C SER A 150 -7.77 -9.79 -1.69
N GLY A 151 -9.04 -10.17 -1.81
CA GLY A 151 -9.76 -10.82 -0.73
C GLY A 151 -10.09 -9.96 0.48
N ILE A 152 -10.30 -8.67 0.28
CA ILE A 152 -10.69 -7.75 1.35
C ILE A 152 -12.22 -7.70 1.41
N ARG A 153 -12.79 -7.91 2.61
CA ARG A 153 -14.25 -7.90 2.79
C ARG A 153 -14.83 -6.56 2.40
N ILE A 154 -16.00 -6.60 1.78
CA ILE A 154 -16.74 -5.37 1.47
C ILE A 154 -17.18 -4.70 2.79
N PRO A 155 -17.39 -3.36 2.79
CA PRO A 155 -17.95 -2.69 3.95
C PRO A 155 -19.30 -3.30 4.33
N ALA A 156 -19.60 -3.36 5.63
CA ALA A 156 -20.86 -3.94 6.12
C ALA A 156 -22.08 -3.25 5.52
N SER A 157 -21.97 -1.93 5.25
CA SER A 157 -23.05 -1.15 4.63
C SER A 157 -23.38 -1.60 3.20
N GLN A 158 -22.48 -2.30 2.53
CA GLN A 158 -22.65 -2.81 1.16
C GLN A 158 -23.06 -4.28 1.15
N ASP A 159 -23.05 -4.93 2.30
CA ASP A 159 -23.43 -6.33 2.41
C ASP A 159 -24.95 -6.43 2.51
N PRO A 160 -25.61 -7.09 1.54
CA PRO A 160 -27.07 -7.18 1.53
C PRO A 160 -27.65 -8.07 2.64
#